data_d3591e3d21e3ca9b8e034db77e467cad
#
_entry.id   d3591e3d21e3ca9b8e034db77e467cad
#
_cell.length_a   1.000
_cell.length_b   1.000
_cell.length_c   1.000
_cell.angle_alpha   90.00
_cell.angle_beta   90.00
_cell.angle_gamma   90.00
#
_symmetry.space_group_name_H-M   'P 1'
#
loop_
_entity.id
_entity.type
_entity.pdbx_description
1 polymer ?
#
loop_
_entity_poly.entity_id
_entity_poly.type
_entity_poly.pdbx_seq_one_letter_code
_entity_poly.pdbx_strand_id
1 'polypeptide(L)'
;MVIGPLAIILLVAGALVISGLRILKEFERGVVFRLGRLAGARGPGVVYLLPLVEKMERVDLRTITFDVPPQDVITKDNVSVKVNAVLYFRVVDPQRAITEVTDYLFASSQLAQTTLRSVCGQRELDELLAARDQINQHIQEILDKQTDPWGIKVTTVEIKHIDLPQEMQRAMARQAEAERERRAKVINAEGELQAAHRLAEAAHILAEHPAALQLRFLQTLSEIATEHHSTTIFPLPMELLKPFSKPPE
;
A
#
# COMPACT_ATOMS: atom_id res chain seq x y z
N MET A 1 59.15 -29.17 40.61
CA MET A 1 58.36 -29.84 39.55
C MET A 1 56.85 -29.64 39.61
N VAL A 2 56.29 -28.80 40.48
CA VAL A 2 54.85 -28.59 40.72
C VAL A 2 54.30 -27.40 39.88
N ILE A 3 55.16 -26.55 39.29
CA ILE A 3 54.75 -25.33 38.54
C ILE A 3 54.13 -25.67 37.20
N GLY A 4 54.54 -26.77 36.54
CA GLY A 4 53.99 -27.19 35.23
C GLY A 4 52.50 -27.52 35.24
N PRO A 5 52.01 -28.40 36.13
CA PRO A 5 50.58 -28.77 36.16
C PRO A 5 49.67 -27.60 36.60
N LEU A 6 50.13 -26.71 37.47
CA LEU A 6 49.38 -25.54 37.92
C LEU A 6 49.23 -24.51 36.79
N ALA A 7 50.26 -24.30 36.00
CA ALA A 7 50.22 -23.42 34.83
C ALA A 7 49.25 -23.93 33.75
N ILE A 8 49.20 -25.26 33.52
CA ILE A 8 48.26 -25.89 32.60
C ILE A 8 46.82 -25.72 33.05
N ILE A 9 46.53 -25.92 34.35
CA ILE A 9 45.19 -25.75 34.95
C ILE A 9 44.75 -24.28 34.81
N LEU A 10 45.65 -23.31 35.05
CA LEU A 10 45.35 -21.89 34.94
C LEU A 10 45.06 -21.50 33.48
N LEU A 11 45.82 -22.06 32.53
CA LEU A 11 45.63 -21.83 31.12
C LEU A 11 44.30 -22.41 30.61
N VAL A 12 43.96 -23.62 31.03
CA VAL A 12 42.67 -24.24 30.69
C VAL A 12 41.50 -23.47 31.30
N ALA A 13 41.63 -23.03 32.57
CA ALA A 13 40.60 -22.24 33.24
C ALA A 13 40.44 -20.86 32.52
N GLY A 14 41.51 -20.21 32.11
CA GLY A 14 41.49 -18.98 31.35
C GLY A 14 40.83 -19.15 29.98
N ALA A 15 41.18 -20.24 29.29
CA ALA A 15 40.54 -20.59 28.00
C ALA A 15 39.05 -20.84 28.13
N LEU A 16 38.60 -21.53 29.19
CA LEU A 16 37.19 -21.76 29.49
C LEU A 16 36.43 -20.44 29.76
N VAL A 17 37.04 -19.53 30.52
CA VAL A 17 36.42 -18.21 30.81
C VAL A 17 36.26 -17.39 29.50
N ILE A 18 37.31 -17.34 28.67
CA ILE A 18 37.25 -16.62 27.41
C ILE A 18 36.26 -17.24 26.44
N SER A 19 36.17 -18.58 26.40
CA SER A 19 35.25 -19.31 25.54
C SER A 19 33.77 -19.07 25.89
N GLY A 20 33.48 -18.76 27.16
CA GLY A 20 32.12 -18.47 27.62
C GLY A 20 31.64 -17.04 27.37
N LEU A 21 32.53 -16.14 26.97
CA LEU A 21 32.16 -14.74 26.75
C LEU A 21 31.48 -14.57 25.39
N ARG A 22 30.26 -14.05 25.40
CA ARG A 22 29.49 -13.72 24.19
C ARG A 22 29.04 -12.27 24.26
N ILE A 23 29.14 -11.56 23.14
CA ILE A 23 28.66 -10.19 22.99
C ILE A 23 27.38 -10.24 22.17
N LEU A 24 26.31 -9.68 22.71
CA LEU A 24 25.02 -9.49 22.06
C LEU A 24 24.84 -8.03 21.69
N LYS A 25 24.35 -7.78 20.48
CA LYS A 25 24.02 -6.44 20.02
C LYS A 25 22.74 -5.93 20.68
N GLU A 26 22.49 -4.62 20.62
CA GLU A 26 21.32 -3.98 21.24
C GLU A 26 19.99 -4.59 20.79
N PHE A 27 19.92 -4.99 19.52
CA PHE A 27 18.76 -5.58 18.89
C PHE A 27 18.71 -7.11 18.97
N GLU A 28 19.69 -7.76 19.62
CA GLU A 28 19.74 -9.20 19.81
C GLU A 28 19.38 -9.56 21.25
N ARG A 29 18.69 -10.67 21.42
CA ARG A 29 18.46 -11.30 22.72
C ARG A 29 18.96 -12.74 22.67
N GLY A 30 19.64 -13.14 23.70
CA GLY A 30 20.15 -14.49 23.85
C GLY A 30 19.21 -15.32 24.72
N VAL A 31 18.56 -16.31 24.15
CA VAL A 31 17.79 -17.30 24.93
C VAL A 31 18.74 -18.40 25.37
N VAL A 32 18.88 -18.54 26.68
CA VAL A 32 19.86 -19.46 27.29
C VAL A 32 19.17 -20.72 27.78
N PHE A 33 19.68 -21.86 27.35
CA PHE A 33 19.30 -23.17 27.81
C PHE A 33 20.42 -23.74 28.67
N ARG A 34 20.08 -24.16 29.90
CA ARG A 34 20.99 -24.82 30.82
C ARG A 34 20.61 -26.30 30.92
N LEU A 35 21.48 -27.19 30.47
CA LEU A 35 21.24 -28.65 30.44
C LEU A 35 19.87 -28.99 29.78
N GLY A 36 19.51 -28.29 28.70
CA GLY A 36 18.24 -28.49 28.02
C GLY A 36 17.02 -27.81 28.62
N ARG A 37 17.14 -27.16 29.78
CA ARG A 37 16.05 -26.38 30.40
C ARG A 37 16.21 -24.90 30.09
N LEU A 38 15.11 -24.22 29.80
CA LEU A 38 15.10 -22.77 29.61
C LEU A 38 15.55 -22.05 30.88
N ALA A 39 16.64 -21.30 30.79
CA ALA A 39 17.18 -20.51 31.90
C ALA A 39 16.75 -19.03 31.83
N GLY A 40 16.21 -18.60 30.66
CA GLY A 40 15.69 -17.25 30.42
C GLY A 40 16.39 -16.53 29.27
N ALA A 41 15.90 -15.33 28.95
CA ALA A 41 16.52 -14.46 27.95
C ALA A 41 17.52 -13.52 28.64
N ARG A 42 18.67 -13.35 28.02
CA ARG A 42 19.69 -12.37 28.43
C ARG A 42 19.69 -11.18 27.48
N GLY A 43 19.88 -9.99 28.07
CA GLY A 43 19.87 -8.71 27.37
C GLY A 43 21.13 -8.44 26.56
N PRO A 44 21.23 -7.26 25.93
CA PRO A 44 22.38 -6.86 25.14
C PRO A 44 23.62 -6.62 26.02
N GLY A 45 24.79 -6.65 25.37
CA GLY A 45 26.09 -6.45 26.03
C GLY A 45 26.84 -7.76 26.22
N VAL A 46 27.72 -7.79 27.21
CA VAL A 46 28.58 -8.94 27.51
C VAL A 46 27.82 -9.95 28.34
N VAL A 47 27.64 -11.14 27.80
CA VAL A 47 26.97 -12.27 28.47
C VAL A 47 27.99 -13.38 28.66
N TYR A 48 28.10 -13.88 29.88
CA TYR A 48 28.91 -15.04 30.18
C TYR A 48 28.04 -16.30 30.18
N LEU A 49 28.42 -17.28 29.39
CA LEU A 49 27.82 -18.61 29.31
C LEU A 49 28.76 -19.63 29.88
N LEU A 50 28.23 -20.53 30.69
CA LEU A 50 29.00 -21.66 31.20
C LEU A 50 29.28 -22.64 30.03
N PRO A 51 30.55 -22.77 29.58
CA PRO A 51 30.89 -23.69 28.51
C PRO A 51 30.44 -25.12 28.88
N LEU A 52 29.94 -25.91 27.91
CA LEU A 52 29.45 -27.27 28.06
C LEU A 52 28.07 -27.41 28.73
N VAL A 53 27.68 -26.48 29.60
CA VAL A 53 26.41 -26.54 30.37
C VAL A 53 25.31 -25.69 29.75
N GLU A 54 25.70 -24.50 29.25
CA GLU A 54 24.77 -23.53 28.69
C GLU A 54 24.92 -23.42 27.17
N LYS A 55 23.79 -23.46 26.49
CA LYS A 55 23.68 -23.13 25.06
C LYS A 55 22.82 -21.89 24.91
N MET A 56 23.15 -21.02 23.95
CA MET A 56 22.41 -19.81 23.69
C MET A 56 22.01 -19.75 22.22
N GLU A 57 20.73 -19.44 22.00
CA GLU A 57 20.19 -19.11 20.69
C GLU A 57 19.93 -17.59 20.62
N ARG A 58 20.29 -16.99 19.52
CA ARG A 58 20.16 -15.55 19.29
C ARG A 58 18.88 -15.26 18.50
N VAL A 59 18.13 -14.28 18.98
CA VAL A 59 16.92 -13.80 18.33
C VAL A 59 17.09 -12.32 18.05
N ASP A 60 16.82 -11.92 16.82
CA ASP A 60 16.76 -10.51 16.41
C ASP A 60 15.39 -9.93 16.71
N LEU A 61 15.34 -8.77 17.35
CA LEU A 61 14.09 -8.08 17.72
C LEU A 61 13.64 -7.05 16.70
N ARG A 62 14.44 -6.82 15.64
CA ARG A 62 14.07 -5.87 14.58
C ARG A 62 12.88 -6.40 13.79
N THR A 63 12.21 -5.48 13.14
CA THR A 63 11.15 -5.85 12.20
C THR A 63 11.73 -6.60 11.02
N ILE A 64 11.20 -7.78 10.78
CA ILE A 64 11.55 -8.65 9.67
C ILE A 64 10.49 -8.46 8.60
N THR A 65 10.94 -8.28 7.37
CA THR A 65 10.07 -8.24 6.20
C THR A 65 10.10 -9.61 5.52
N PHE A 66 8.94 -10.20 5.35
CA PHE A 66 8.81 -11.50 4.70
C PHE A 66 7.89 -11.40 3.47
N ASP A 67 8.42 -11.78 2.31
CA ASP A 67 7.62 -11.89 1.09
C ASP A 67 6.84 -13.20 1.07
N VAL A 68 5.52 -13.11 1.08
CA VAL A 68 4.62 -14.25 0.91
C VAL A 68 4.53 -14.57 -0.59
N PRO A 69 4.94 -15.76 -1.00
CA PRO A 69 4.91 -16.14 -2.41
C PRO A 69 3.49 -16.14 -2.97
N PRO A 70 3.33 -15.96 -4.30
CA PRO A 70 2.03 -15.93 -4.95
C PRO A 70 1.21 -17.20 -4.64
N GLN A 71 -0.03 -16.99 -4.19
CA GLN A 71 -0.98 -18.05 -3.89
C GLN A 71 -2.11 -18.02 -4.92
N ASP A 72 -2.42 -19.20 -5.49
CA ASP A 72 -3.60 -19.38 -6.31
C ASP A 72 -4.84 -19.44 -5.40
N VAL A 73 -5.76 -18.52 -5.58
CA VAL A 73 -6.98 -18.37 -4.78
C VAL A 73 -8.17 -18.29 -5.72
N ILE A 74 -9.26 -18.97 -5.36
CA ILE A 74 -10.56 -18.81 -6.02
C ILE A 74 -11.39 -17.90 -5.13
N THR A 75 -11.79 -16.77 -5.65
CA THR A 75 -12.64 -15.79 -4.96
C THR A 75 -14.07 -16.30 -4.79
N LYS A 76 -14.87 -15.61 -3.98
CA LYS A 76 -16.28 -15.97 -3.73
C LYS A 76 -17.14 -15.96 -5.00
N ASP A 77 -16.81 -15.09 -5.95
CA ASP A 77 -17.41 -14.98 -7.28
C ASP A 77 -16.81 -15.95 -8.32
N ASN A 78 -16.08 -16.97 -7.85
CA ASN A 78 -15.52 -18.06 -8.64
C ASN A 78 -14.46 -17.62 -9.68
N VAL A 79 -13.71 -16.57 -9.41
CA VAL A 79 -12.59 -16.09 -10.24
C VAL A 79 -11.29 -16.62 -9.66
N SER A 80 -10.45 -17.26 -10.49
CA SER A 80 -9.10 -17.69 -10.08
C SER A 80 -8.13 -16.52 -10.19
N VAL A 81 -7.51 -16.15 -9.08
CA VAL A 81 -6.54 -15.05 -8.99
C VAL A 81 -5.25 -15.51 -8.31
N LYS A 82 -4.13 -14.90 -8.64
CA LYS A 82 -2.87 -15.06 -7.89
C LYS A 82 -2.65 -13.85 -7.02
N VAL A 83 -2.52 -14.09 -5.73
CA VAL A 83 -2.34 -13.03 -4.73
C VAL A 83 -1.02 -13.23 -4.03
N ASN A 84 -0.20 -12.19 -3.95
CA ASN A 84 1.01 -12.14 -3.14
C ASN A 84 0.92 -10.98 -2.13
N ALA A 85 1.65 -11.13 -1.03
CA ALA A 85 1.64 -10.16 0.06
C ALA A 85 3.02 -10.00 0.69
N VAL A 86 3.19 -8.96 1.46
CA VAL A 86 4.35 -8.75 2.34
C VAL A 86 3.87 -8.73 3.78
N LEU A 87 4.58 -9.43 4.63
CA LEU A 87 4.35 -9.50 6.04
C LEU A 87 5.48 -8.79 6.78
N TYR A 88 5.14 -7.83 7.64
CA TYR A 88 6.06 -7.17 8.56
C TYR A 88 5.77 -7.64 9.98
N PHE A 89 6.74 -8.26 10.61
CA PHE A 89 6.58 -8.74 11.98
C PHE A 89 7.87 -8.59 12.76
N ARG A 90 7.78 -8.63 14.09
CA ARG A 90 8.92 -8.61 15.00
C ARG A 90 8.70 -9.57 16.14
N VAL A 91 9.80 -10.07 16.69
CA VAL A 91 9.75 -10.87 17.90
C VAL A 91 9.64 -9.94 19.12
N VAL A 92 8.61 -10.16 19.95
CA VAL A 92 8.39 -9.43 21.22
C VAL A 92 8.90 -10.26 22.37
N ASP A 93 8.60 -11.55 22.39
CA ASP A 93 9.09 -12.49 23.40
C ASP A 93 10.01 -13.55 22.77
N PRO A 94 11.34 -13.37 22.87
CA PRO A 94 12.30 -14.29 22.27
C PRO A 94 12.28 -15.68 22.92
N GLN A 95 11.81 -15.81 24.15
CA GLN A 95 11.72 -17.12 24.80
C GLN A 95 10.64 -17.96 24.13
N ARG A 96 9.43 -17.42 24.00
CA ARG A 96 8.32 -18.09 23.32
C ARG A 96 8.63 -18.40 21.87
N ALA A 97 9.30 -17.48 21.17
CA ALA A 97 9.66 -17.65 19.76
C ALA A 97 10.54 -18.88 19.50
N ILE A 98 11.31 -19.33 20.50
CA ILE A 98 12.17 -20.51 20.38
C ILE A 98 11.56 -21.77 21.04
N THR A 99 10.76 -21.59 22.10
CA THR A 99 10.21 -22.74 22.83
C THR A 99 8.91 -23.27 22.23
N GLU A 100 8.07 -22.40 21.68
CA GLU A 100 6.75 -22.77 21.17
C GLU A 100 6.80 -23.23 19.71
N VAL A 101 7.79 -22.75 18.93
CA VAL A 101 7.91 -23.05 17.50
C VAL A 101 9.35 -23.40 17.15
N THR A 102 9.56 -24.43 16.34
CA THR A 102 10.90 -24.85 15.91
C THR A 102 11.56 -23.81 15.01
N ASP A 103 10.81 -23.24 14.07
CA ASP A 103 11.24 -22.19 13.16
C ASP A 103 10.08 -21.20 13.00
N TYR A 104 10.17 -20.11 13.71
CA TYR A 104 9.13 -19.08 13.70
C TYR A 104 9.03 -18.35 12.36
N LEU A 105 10.14 -18.26 11.58
CA LEU A 105 10.12 -17.65 10.27
C LEU A 105 9.32 -18.51 9.29
N PHE A 106 9.61 -19.79 9.27
CA PHE A 106 8.89 -20.74 8.42
C PHE A 106 7.41 -20.86 8.82
N ALA A 107 7.14 -21.01 10.12
CA ALA A 107 5.78 -21.14 10.61
C ALA A 107 4.92 -19.89 10.30
N SER A 108 5.47 -18.68 10.52
CA SER A 108 4.79 -17.43 10.18
C SER A 108 4.52 -17.31 8.67
N SER A 109 5.45 -17.79 7.84
CA SER A 109 5.29 -17.84 6.39
C SER A 109 4.12 -18.73 5.98
N GLN A 110 4.06 -19.96 6.48
CA GLN A 110 2.99 -20.90 6.18
C GLN A 110 1.64 -20.41 6.68
N LEU A 111 1.62 -19.81 7.85
CA LEU A 111 0.42 -19.22 8.42
C LEU A 111 -0.09 -18.05 7.57
N ALA A 112 0.82 -17.17 7.11
CA ALA A 112 0.48 -16.08 6.23
C ALA A 112 -0.11 -16.56 4.90
N GLN A 113 0.49 -17.59 4.28
CA GLN A 113 0.00 -18.17 3.02
C GLN A 113 -1.41 -18.75 3.17
N THR A 114 -1.65 -19.51 4.24
CA THR A 114 -2.97 -20.14 4.49
C THR A 114 -4.04 -19.10 4.84
N THR A 115 -3.69 -18.09 5.65
CA THR A 115 -4.60 -17.00 6.01
C THR A 115 -4.93 -16.13 4.82
N LEU A 116 -3.93 -15.78 3.99
CA LEU A 116 -4.12 -15.04 2.75
C LEU A 116 -5.10 -15.75 1.83
N ARG A 117 -4.90 -17.06 1.60
CA ARG A 117 -5.80 -17.88 0.79
C ARG A 117 -7.22 -17.91 1.36
N SER A 118 -7.36 -18.08 2.66
CA SER A 118 -8.67 -18.17 3.34
C SER A 118 -9.43 -16.85 3.26
N VAL A 119 -8.78 -15.72 3.57
CA VAL A 119 -9.43 -14.41 3.59
C VAL A 119 -9.77 -13.95 2.17
N CYS A 120 -8.85 -14.10 1.21
CA CYS A 120 -9.11 -13.73 -0.17
C CYS A 120 -10.19 -14.62 -0.82
N GLY A 121 -10.24 -15.92 -0.47
CA GLY A 121 -11.27 -16.83 -0.96
C GLY A 121 -12.69 -16.55 -0.44
N GLN A 122 -12.84 -15.78 0.63
CA GLN A 122 -14.13 -15.39 1.20
C GLN A 122 -14.66 -14.06 0.64
N ARG A 123 -13.85 -13.32 -0.13
CA ARG A 123 -14.17 -12.02 -0.68
C ARG A 123 -14.46 -12.10 -2.17
N GLU A 124 -15.23 -11.14 -2.66
CA GLU A 124 -15.46 -10.93 -4.09
C GLU A 124 -14.26 -10.19 -4.71
N LEU A 125 -14.06 -10.38 -6.01
CA LEU A 125 -12.93 -9.77 -6.71
C LEU A 125 -12.95 -8.24 -6.60
N ASP A 126 -14.12 -7.63 -6.74
CA ASP A 126 -14.25 -6.17 -6.63
C ASP A 126 -13.87 -5.66 -5.25
N GLU A 127 -14.20 -6.39 -4.18
CA GLU A 127 -13.77 -6.06 -2.81
C GLU A 127 -12.24 -6.15 -2.67
N LEU A 128 -11.63 -7.21 -3.25
CA LEU A 128 -10.17 -7.40 -3.22
C LEU A 128 -9.41 -6.27 -3.93
N LEU A 129 -10.01 -5.67 -4.94
CA LEU A 129 -9.40 -4.58 -5.70
C LEU A 129 -9.67 -3.20 -5.08
N ALA A 130 -10.89 -2.97 -4.55
CA ALA A 130 -11.35 -1.67 -4.07
C ALA A 130 -11.08 -1.43 -2.57
N ALA A 131 -11.18 -2.48 -1.73
CA ALA A 131 -11.13 -2.37 -0.27
C ALA A 131 -9.88 -3.03 0.33
N ARG A 132 -8.71 -2.86 -0.32
CA ARG A 132 -7.44 -3.50 0.09
C ARG A 132 -7.06 -3.24 1.54
N ASP A 133 -7.23 -2.01 2.00
CA ASP A 133 -6.85 -1.62 3.38
C ASP A 133 -7.63 -2.40 4.43
N GLN A 134 -8.92 -2.60 4.21
CA GLN A 134 -9.76 -3.40 5.13
C GLN A 134 -9.34 -4.87 5.15
N ILE A 135 -8.98 -5.41 3.99
CA ILE A 135 -8.52 -6.79 3.86
C ILE A 135 -7.15 -6.97 4.49
N ASN A 136 -6.22 -6.04 4.27
CA ASN A 136 -4.91 -6.01 4.90
C ASN A 136 -5.02 -6.01 6.41
N GLN A 137 -5.88 -5.14 6.96
CA GLN A 137 -6.15 -5.07 8.40
C GLN A 137 -6.76 -6.35 8.94
N HIS A 138 -7.72 -6.93 8.23
CA HIS A 138 -8.35 -8.18 8.66
C HIS A 138 -7.36 -9.35 8.67
N ILE A 139 -6.49 -9.46 7.67
CA ILE A 139 -5.43 -10.46 7.62
C ILE A 139 -4.44 -10.23 8.78
N GLN A 140 -4.04 -8.98 9.02
CA GLN A 140 -3.15 -8.61 10.10
C GLN A 140 -3.72 -9.03 11.46
N GLU A 141 -4.99 -8.74 11.76
CA GLU A 141 -5.65 -9.10 13.00
C GLU A 141 -5.68 -10.63 13.25
N ILE A 142 -5.97 -11.40 12.20
CA ILE A 142 -5.98 -12.86 12.28
C ILE A 142 -4.56 -13.38 12.54
N LEU A 143 -3.57 -12.90 11.81
CA LEU A 143 -2.18 -13.32 11.94
C LEU A 143 -1.61 -12.92 13.30
N ASP A 144 -1.83 -11.69 13.76
CA ASP A 144 -1.35 -11.20 15.06
C ASP A 144 -1.90 -12.07 16.21
N LYS A 145 -3.19 -12.38 16.16
CA LYS A 145 -3.83 -13.27 17.15
C LYS A 145 -3.27 -14.69 17.13
N GLN A 146 -2.94 -15.22 15.96
CA GLN A 146 -2.43 -16.58 15.82
C GLN A 146 -0.93 -16.70 16.15
N THR A 147 -0.16 -15.62 15.99
CA THR A 147 1.28 -15.57 16.29
C THR A 147 1.59 -15.07 17.71
N ASP A 148 0.63 -14.47 18.40
CA ASP A 148 0.79 -14.00 19.80
C ASP A 148 1.27 -15.10 20.77
N PRO A 149 0.77 -16.35 20.73
CA PRO A 149 1.30 -17.45 21.55
C PRO A 149 2.80 -17.71 21.32
N TRP A 150 3.31 -17.44 20.13
CA TRP A 150 4.73 -17.60 19.76
C TRP A 150 5.59 -16.40 20.17
N GLY A 151 4.99 -15.37 20.78
CA GLY A 151 5.68 -14.13 21.14
C GLY A 151 6.10 -13.28 19.94
N ILE A 152 5.39 -13.40 18.83
CA ILE A 152 5.60 -12.65 17.60
C ILE A 152 4.46 -11.66 17.42
N LYS A 153 4.80 -10.43 17.07
CA LYS A 153 3.83 -9.39 16.75
C LYS A 153 3.87 -9.05 15.27
N VAL A 154 2.73 -9.24 14.62
CA VAL A 154 2.52 -8.80 13.25
C VAL A 154 2.20 -7.31 13.24
N THR A 155 3.06 -6.51 12.61
CA THR A 155 2.91 -5.05 12.55
C THR A 155 1.99 -4.64 11.42
N THR A 156 2.24 -5.19 10.22
CA THR A 156 1.50 -4.82 9.01
C THR A 156 1.51 -5.99 8.04
N VAL A 157 0.43 -6.13 7.30
CA VAL A 157 0.32 -7.02 6.14
C VAL A 157 -0.13 -6.19 4.95
N GLU A 158 0.51 -6.34 3.82
CA GLU A 158 0.18 -5.61 2.60
C GLU A 158 0.09 -6.56 1.42
N ILE A 159 -1.04 -6.54 0.71
CA ILE A 159 -1.21 -7.23 -0.56
C ILE A 159 -0.47 -6.44 -1.64
N LYS A 160 0.55 -7.05 -2.27
CA LYS A 160 1.36 -6.42 -3.33
C LYS A 160 0.61 -6.35 -4.65
N HIS A 161 0.31 -7.54 -5.19
CA HIS A 161 -0.30 -7.70 -6.50
C HIS A 161 -1.42 -8.72 -6.44
N ILE A 162 -2.42 -8.51 -7.28
CA ILE A 162 -3.49 -9.45 -7.56
C ILE A 162 -3.47 -9.66 -9.06
N ASP A 163 -2.95 -10.81 -9.48
CA ASP A 163 -2.84 -11.15 -10.89
C ASP A 163 -4.12 -11.85 -11.35
N LEU A 164 -4.75 -11.26 -12.34
CA LEU A 164 -5.98 -11.76 -12.97
C LEU A 164 -5.67 -12.50 -14.26
N PRO A 165 -6.49 -13.49 -14.67
CA PRO A 165 -6.43 -14.07 -16.00
C PRO A 165 -6.55 -12.99 -17.09
N GLN A 166 -5.81 -13.14 -18.18
CA GLN A 166 -5.77 -12.12 -19.27
C GLN A 166 -7.14 -11.79 -19.84
N GLU A 167 -8.03 -12.76 -19.96
CA GLU A 167 -9.38 -12.56 -20.46
C GLU A 167 -10.19 -11.65 -19.52
N MET A 168 -10.06 -11.85 -18.21
CA MET A 168 -10.72 -11.04 -17.19
C MET A 168 -10.17 -9.61 -17.19
N GLN A 169 -8.83 -9.46 -17.28
CA GLN A 169 -8.20 -8.12 -17.40
C GLN A 169 -8.76 -7.35 -18.60
N ARG A 170 -8.90 -8.01 -19.76
CA ARG A 170 -9.49 -7.40 -20.96
C ARG A 170 -10.96 -7.06 -20.78
N ALA A 171 -11.73 -7.91 -20.11
CA ALA A 171 -13.14 -7.65 -19.81
C ALA A 171 -13.32 -6.44 -18.88
N MET A 172 -12.54 -6.38 -17.79
CA MET A 172 -12.55 -5.25 -16.86
C MET A 172 -12.06 -3.95 -17.51
N ALA A 173 -11.05 -4.01 -18.38
CA ALA A 173 -10.60 -2.84 -19.13
C ALA A 173 -11.71 -2.26 -20.01
N ARG A 174 -12.43 -3.11 -20.76
CA ARG A 174 -13.58 -2.67 -21.58
C ARG A 174 -14.73 -2.12 -20.73
N GLN A 175 -15.01 -2.74 -19.59
CA GLN A 175 -16.03 -2.24 -18.65
C GLN A 175 -15.65 -0.87 -18.08
N ALA A 176 -14.38 -0.70 -17.66
CA ALA A 176 -13.89 0.56 -17.15
C ALA A 176 -13.89 1.67 -18.22
N GLU A 177 -13.57 1.34 -19.47
CA GLU A 177 -13.65 2.26 -20.60
C GLU A 177 -15.08 2.72 -20.86
N ALA A 178 -16.03 1.77 -20.94
CA ALA A 178 -17.44 2.07 -21.12
C ALA A 178 -18.01 2.94 -19.98
N GLU A 179 -17.64 2.66 -18.74
CA GLU A 179 -18.08 3.46 -17.58
C GLU A 179 -17.47 4.87 -17.61
N ARG A 180 -16.19 5.00 -18.00
CA ARG A 180 -15.56 6.34 -18.21
C ARG A 180 -16.23 7.12 -19.32
N GLU A 181 -16.56 6.47 -20.42
CA GLU A 181 -17.28 7.09 -21.53
C GLU A 181 -18.68 7.53 -21.11
N ARG A 182 -19.40 6.68 -20.38
CA ARG A 182 -20.70 7.03 -19.80
C ARG A 182 -20.62 8.25 -18.89
N ARG A 183 -19.65 8.28 -17.97
CA ARG A 183 -19.43 9.42 -17.05
C ARG A 183 -19.06 10.68 -17.81
N ALA A 184 -18.19 10.58 -18.82
CA ALA A 184 -17.81 11.72 -19.65
C ALA A 184 -19.03 12.31 -20.39
N LYS A 185 -19.91 11.47 -20.94
CA LYS A 185 -21.17 11.92 -21.57
C LYS A 185 -22.10 12.64 -20.57
N VAL A 186 -22.24 12.13 -19.35
CA VAL A 186 -23.05 12.79 -18.30
C VAL A 186 -22.44 14.13 -17.91
N ILE A 187 -21.13 14.18 -17.64
CA ILE A 187 -20.43 15.42 -17.28
C ILE A 187 -20.54 16.47 -18.40
N ASN A 188 -20.37 16.05 -19.66
CA ASN A 188 -20.52 16.95 -20.81
C ASN A 188 -21.95 17.49 -20.92
N ALA A 189 -22.97 16.61 -20.80
CA ALA A 189 -24.37 17.04 -20.84
C ALA A 189 -24.75 17.99 -19.67
N GLU A 190 -24.26 17.73 -18.47
CA GLU A 190 -24.41 18.64 -17.34
C GLU A 190 -23.69 19.97 -17.58
N GLY A 191 -22.48 19.93 -18.15
CA GLY A 191 -21.71 21.13 -18.55
C GLY A 191 -22.45 21.95 -19.60
N GLU A 192 -23.01 21.31 -20.64
CA GLU A 192 -23.81 21.97 -21.66
C GLU A 192 -25.08 22.61 -21.07
N LEU A 193 -25.77 21.91 -20.18
CA LEU A 193 -26.96 22.42 -19.50
C LEU A 193 -26.63 23.67 -18.65
N GLN A 194 -25.55 23.59 -17.87
CA GLN A 194 -25.10 24.73 -17.07
C GLN A 194 -24.65 25.90 -17.92
N ALA A 195 -23.92 25.64 -19.01
CA ALA A 195 -23.51 26.66 -19.98
C ALA A 195 -24.72 27.31 -20.66
N ALA A 196 -25.70 26.52 -21.11
CA ALA A 196 -26.94 27.01 -21.72
C ALA A 196 -27.74 27.89 -20.74
N HIS A 197 -27.82 27.50 -19.47
CA HIS A 197 -28.50 28.30 -18.45
C HIS A 197 -27.79 29.64 -18.20
N ARG A 198 -26.45 29.63 -18.10
CA ARG A 198 -25.65 30.85 -17.93
C ARG A 198 -25.71 31.77 -19.16
N LEU A 199 -25.73 31.16 -20.36
CA LEU A 199 -25.90 31.94 -21.60
C LEU A 199 -27.30 32.56 -21.70
N ALA A 200 -28.35 31.87 -21.28
CA ALA A 200 -29.70 32.41 -21.23
C ALA A 200 -29.81 33.57 -20.24
N GLU A 201 -29.25 33.46 -19.05
CA GLU A 201 -29.18 34.55 -18.07
C GLU A 201 -28.38 35.75 -18.63
N ALA A 202 -27.23 35.53 -19.22
CA ALA A 202 -26.43 36.57 -19.86
C ALA A 202 -27.17 37.23 -21.01
N ALA A 203 -27.87 36.48 -21.83
CA ALA A 203 -28.71 37.02 -22.93
C ALA A 203 -29.87 37.87 -22.40
N HIS A 204 -30.48 37.49 -21.30
CA HIS A 204 -31.53 38.28 -20.67
C HIS A 204 -31.01 39.65 -20.16
N ILE A 205 -29.89 39.65 -19.47
CA ILE A 205 -29.23 40.88 -19.00
C ILE A 205 -28.80 41.78 -20.15
N LEU A 206 -28.26 41.20 -21.23
CA LEU A 206 -27.84 41.96 -22.40
C LEU A 206 -29.03 42.53 -23.22
N ALA A 207 -30.18 41.84 -23.17
CA ALA A 207 -31.40 42.31 -23.86
C ALA A 207 -31.98 43.58 -23.19
N GLU A 208 -31.77 43.77 -21.89
CA GLU A 208 -32.20 45.01 -21.17
C GLU A 208 -31.38 46.22 -21.57
N HIS A 209 -30.15 46.05 -22.15
CA HIS A 209 -29.25 47.11 -22.55
C HIS A 209 -28.73 46.93 -23.98
N PRO A 210 -29.46 47.42 -25.02
CA PRO A 210 -29.10 47.20 -26.40
C PRO A 210 -27.68 47.69 -26.80
N ALA A 211 -27.18 48.73 -26.13
CA ALA A 211 -25.80 49.21 -26.34
C ALA A 211 -24.74 48.18 -25.89
N ALA A 212 -25.03 47.38 -24.89
CA ALA A 212 -24.11 46.31 -24.40
C ALA A 212 -23.89 45.20 -25.42
N LEU A 213 -24.93 44.90 -26.20
CA LEU A 213 -24.88 43.90 -27.25
C LEU A 213 -23.91 44.31 -28.38
N GLN A 214 -23.91 45.62 -28.74
CA GLN A 214 -22.99 46.21 -29.73
C GLN A 214 -21.54 46.18 -29.23
N LEU A 215 -21.31 46.52 -27.96
CA LEU A 215 -19.98 46.48 -27.33
C LEU A 215 -19.45 45.05 -27.29
N ARG A 216 -20.30 44.09 -26.92
CA ARG A 216 -19.91 42.64 -26.91
C ARG A 216 -19.53 42.12 -28.30
N PHE A 217 -20.28 42.53 -29.33
CA PHE A 217 -19.97 42.18 -30.72
C PHE A 217 -18.60 42.74 -31.13
N LEU A 218 -18.31 44.00 -30.79
CA LEU A 218 -17.00 44.60 -31.10
C LEU A 218 -15.87 43.96 -30.32
N GLN A 219 -16.10 43.54 -29.08
CA GLN A 219 -15.14 42.82 -28.25
C GLN A 219 -14.80 41.46 -28.89
N THR A 220 -15.83 40.69 -29.27
CA THR A 220 -15.62 39.37 -29.90
C THR A 220 -14.89 39.50 -31.23
N LEU A 221 -15.18 40.54 -32.03
CA LEU A 221 -14.44 40.85 -33.24
C LEU A 221 -12.96 41.16 -32.96
N SER A 222 -12.65 41.90 -31.90
CA SER A 222 -11.30 42.21 -31.46
C SER A 222 -10.54 40.96 -31.03
N GLU A 223 -11.20 40.05 -30.28
CA GLU A 223 -10.60 38.77 -29.83
C GLU A 223 -10.26 37.86 -31.04
N ILE A 224 -11.16 37.73 -31.99
CA ILE A 224 -10.91 36.93 -33.23
C ILE A 224 -9.78 37.54 -34.08
N ALA A 225 -9.71 38.89 -34.16
CA ALA A 225 -8.68 39.56 -34.92
C ALA A 225 -7.27 39.40 -34.33
N THR A 226 -7.13 39.12 -33.04
CA THR A 226 -5.83 38.97 -32.38
C THR A 226 -5.27 37.55 -32.47
N GLU A 227 -6.10 36.51 -32.64
CA GLU A 227 -5.65 35.12 -32.57
C GLU A 227 -5.15 34.56 -33.91
N HIS A 228 -5.63 35.00 -35.08
CA HIS A 228 -5.18 34.48 -36.38
C HIS A 228 -5.25 35.51 -37.51
N HIS A 229 -4.15 35.64 -38.24
CA HIS A 229 -4.08 36.39 -39.52
C HIS A 229 -4.78 35.64 -40.68
N SER A 230 -6.02 35.21 -40.51
CA SER A 230 -6.81 34.59 -41.55
C SER A 230 -8.05 35.42 -41.83
N THR A 231 -8.35 35.58 -43.12
CA THR A 231 -9.54 36.32 -43.59
C THR A 231 -10.79 35.56 -43.12
N THR A 232 -11.47 36.08 -42.10
CA THR A 232 -12.73 35.51 -41.62
C THR A 232 -13.89 36.24 -42.27
N ILE A 233 -14.72 35.55 -43.07
CA ILE A 233 -15.94 36.12 -43.65
C ILE A 233 -17.04 36.04 -42.59
N PHE A 234 -17.43 37.20 -42.06
CA PHE A 234 -18.52 37.31 -41.10
C PHE A 234 -19.82 37.70 -41.79
N PRO A 235 -20.89 36.92 -41.68
CA PRO A 235 -22.23 37.37 -42.09
C PRO A 235 -22.71 38.39 -41.08
N LEU A 236 -22.72 39.67 -41.47
CA LEU A 236 -23.34 40.73 -40.67
C LEU A 236 -24.85 40.67 -40.83
N PRO A 237 -25.61 40.45 -39.71
CA PRO A 237 -27.07 40.58 -39.78
C PRO A 237 -27.42 42.02 -40.20
N MET A 238 -28.14 42.19 -41.30
CA MET A 238 -28.55 43.50 -41.83
C MET A 238 -29.32 44.38 -40.83
N GLU A 239 -29.83 43.78 -39.80
CA GLU A 239 -30.54 44.47 -38.69
C GLU A 239 -29.64 45.39 -37.86
N LEU A 240 -28.35 45.07 -37.75
CA LEU A 240 -27.36 45.91 -37.07
C LEU A 240 -26.98 47.18 -37.85
N LEU A 241 -27.30 47.26 -39.12
CA LEU A 241 -27.03 48.41 -39.96
C LEU A 241 -28.24 49.40 -40.00
N LYS A 242 -29.43 49.02 -39.54
CA LYS A 242 -30.63 49.88 -39.53
C LYS A 242 -30.45 51.23 -38.78
N PRO A 243 -29.71 51.30 -37.66
CA PRO A 243 -29.49 52.59 -36.98
C PRO A 243 -28.65 53.60 -37.81
N PHE A 244 -27.81 53.10 -38.73
CA PHE A 244 -26.90 53.92 -39.53
C PHE A 244 -27.44 54.24 -40.91
N SER A 245 -28.58 53.67 -41.29
CA SER A 245 -29.17 53.86 -42.63
C SER A 245 -30.30 54.91 -42.68
N LYS A 246 -30.62 55.61 -41.55
CA LYS A 246 -31.54 56.75 -41.61
C LYS A 246 -30.76 57.98 -42.01
N PRO A 247 -31.11 58.65 -43.10
CA PRO A 247 -30.55 59.96 -43.45
C PRO A 247 -31.04 60.99 -42.41
N PRO A 248 -30.23 62.03 -42.08
CA PRO A 248 -30.71 63.14 -41.22
C PRO A 248 -31.78 63.93 -41.98
N GLU A 249 -32.93 64.16 -41.33
CA GLU A 249 -33.91 65.16 -41.72
C GLU A 249 -33.38 66.54 -41.42
#